data_2c2c308bbd83bf8f0ab317c8cd5ebfe3
#
_entry.id   2c2c308bbd83bf8f0ab317c8cd5ebfe3
#
_cell.length_a   1.000
_cell.length_b   1.000
_cell.length_c   1.000
_cell.angle_alpha   90.00
_cell.angle_beta   90.00
_cell.angle_gamma   90.00
#
_symmetry.space_group_name_H-M   'P 1'
#
loop_
_entity.id
_entity.type
_entity.pdbx_description
1 polymer ?
#
loop_
_entity_poly.entity_id
_entity_poly.type
_entity_poly.pdbx_seq_one_letter_code
_entity_poly.pdbx_strand_id
1 'polypeptide(L)'
;MGDKVAVWQGTLALMVLKTLEMLGRLHGYGIARRIEQTSGQQLLINYGTLYPALVKLEQQGYIAAEWDVSDNKRKAKYYRLTRAGRKQLAKEARDWQQANAILARFLSPGEEHS
;
A
#
# COMPACT_ATOMS: atom_id res chain seq x y z
N MET A 1 12.41 -7.10 14.08
CA MET A 1 11.41 -6.87 15.07
C MET A 1 10.02 -6.96 14.50
N GLY A 2 9.24 -7.77 15.14
CA GLY A 2 7.86 -7.94 14.73
C GLY A 2 7.05 -6.66 14.77
N ASP A 3 7.50 -5.70 15.55
CA ASP A 3 6.80 -4.44 15.73
C ASP A 3 6.66 -3.65 14.46
N LYS A 4 7.62 -3.76 13.54
CA LYS A 4 7.55 -3.04 12.28
C LYS A 4 6.32 -3.42 11.49
N VAL A 5 6.05 -4.72 11.42
CA VAL A 5 4.90 -5.20 10.67
C VAL A 5 3.60 -4.71 11.30
N ALA A 6 3.52 -4.77 12.61
CA ALA A 6 2.31 -4.33 13.31
C ALA A 6 2.05 -2.84 13.10
N VAL A 7 3.10 -2.02 13.14
CA VAL A 7 2.97 -0.58 12.97
C VAL A 7 2.45 -0.24 11.58
N TRP A 8 2.91 -0.96 10.57
CA TRP A 8 2.56 -0.62 9.18
C TRP A 8 1.32 -1.33 8.66
N GLN A 9 0.75 -2.22 9.45
CA GLN A 9 -0.41 -2.98 9.00
C GLN A 9 -1.57 -2.07 8.58
N GLY A 10 -1.79 -1.00 9.32
CA GLY A 10 -2.87 -0.08 9.02
C GLY A 10 -2.65 0.75 7.76
N THR A 11 -1.42 0.81 7.26
CA THR A 11 -1.09 1.57 6.07
C THR A 11 -0.79 0.71 4.86
N LEU A 12 -0.84 -0.61 5.02
CA LEU A 12 -0.51 -1.51 3.92
C LEU A 12 -1.45 -1.31 2.73
N ALA A 13 -2.74 -1.15 3.00
CA ALA A 13 -3.72 -0.92 1.93
C ALA A 13 -3.38 0.34 1.14
N LEU A 14 -2.99 1.40 1.83
CA LEU A 14 -2.59 2.64 1.17
C LEU A 14 -1.38 2.43 0.28
N MET A 15 -0.39 1.68 0.76
CA MET A 15 0.80 1.38 -0.02
C MET A 15 0.48 0.54 -1.25
N VAL A 16 -0.44 -0.40 -1.13
CA VAL A 16 -0.88 -1.19 -2.27
C VAL A 16 -1.54 -0.31 -3.32
N LEU A 17 -2.49 0.52 -2.90
CA LEU A 17 -3.20 1.40 -3.83
C LEU A 17 -2.23 2.34 -4.55
N LYS A 18 -1.30 2.91 -3.82
CA LYS A 18 -0.32 3.83 -4.41
C LYS A 18 0.60 3.13 -5.39
N THR A 19 1.03 1.92 -5.06
CA THR A 19 1.88 1.13 -5.94
C THR A 19 1.18 0.84 -7.25
N LEU A 20 -0.09 0.47 -7.20
CA LEU A 20 -0.86 0.18 -8.41
C LEU A 20 -1.14 1.44 -9.22
N GLU A 21 -1.32 2.57 -8.55
CA GLU A 21 -1.47 3.83 -9.27
C GLU A 21 -0.23 4.18 -10.07
N MET A 22 0.94 3.99 -9.46
CA MET A 22 2.19 4.40 -10.08
C MET A 22 2.65 3.45 -11.19
N LEU A 23 2.46 2.16 -10.98
CA LEU A 23 3.04 1.16 -11.88
C LEU A 23 2.04 0.45 -12.77
N GLY A 24 0.75 0.64 -12.51
CA GLY A 24 -0.28 -0.06 -13.25
C GLY A 24 -0.46 -1.48 -12.74
N ARG A 25 -0.84 -2.39 -13.62
CA ARG A 25 -1.18 -3.76 -13.27
C ARG A 25 0.04 -4.54 -12.78
N LEU A 26 -0.12 -5.20 -11.63
CA LEU A 26 0.95 -6.02 -11.03
C LEU A 26 0.35 -7.25 -10.36
N HIS A 27 1.11 -8.34 -10.35
CA HIS A 27 0.76 -9.49 -9.52
C HIS A 27 1.26 -9.25 -8.08
N GLY A 28 0.81 -10.10 -7.16
CA GLY A 28 1.11 -9.91 -5.73
C GLY A 28 2.59 -9.80 -5.42
N TYR A 29 3.40 -10.65 -6.05
CA TYR A 29 4.84 -10.60 -5.84
C TYR A 29 5.42 -9.24 -6.26
N GLY A 30 4.97 -8.72 -7.40
CA GLY A 30 5.43 -7.43 -7.87
C GLY A 30 5.04 -6.30 -6.94
N ILE A 31 3.83 -6.37 -6.38
CA ILE A 31 3.38 -5.38 -5.41
C ILE A 31 4.28 -5.41 -4.18
N ALA A 32 4.52 -6.61 -3.64
CA ALA A 32 5.35 -6.77 -2.44
C ALA A 32 6.76 -6.23 -2.66
N ARG A 33 7.36 -6.61 -3.78
CA ARG A 33 8.72 -6.19 -4.09
C ARG A 33 8.81 -4.68 -4.22
N ARG A 34 7.83 -4.07 -4.86
CA ARG A 34 7.87 -2.62 -5.04
C ARG A 34 7.70 -1.88 -3.74
N ILE A 35 6.84 -2.36 -2.86
CA ILE A 35 6.69 -1.75 -1.55
C ILE A 35 7.99 -1.84 -0.77
N GLU A 36 8.64 -3.01 -0.80
CA GLU A 36 9.93 -3.18 -0.12
C GLU A 36 10.97 -2.21 -0.66
N GLN A 37 11.07 -2.09 -1.97
CA GLN A 37 12.02 -1.19 -2.61
C GLN A 37 11.72 0.28 -2.27
N THR A 38 10.46 0.66 -2.33
CA THR A 38 10.07 2.03 -2.06
C THR A 38 10.35 2.42 -0.61
N SER A 39 10.25 1.46 0.30
CA SER A 39 10.55 1.69 1.70
C SER A 39 12.07 1.71 2.00
N GLY A 40 12.91 1.55 0.98
CA GLY A 40 14.34 1.44 1.20
C GLY A 40 14.72 0.18 1.94
N GLN A 41 14.00 -0.89 1.71
CA GLN A 41 14.18 -2.20 2.35
C GLN A 41 13.91 -2.16 3.86
N GLN A 42 13.22 -1.12 4.31
CA GLN A 42 12.84 -1.01 5.72
C GLN A 42 11.66 -1.91 6.05
N LEU A 43 10.82 -2.20 5.07
CA LEU A 43 9.68 -3.09 5.23
C LEU A 43 9.94 -4.39 4.51
N LEU A 44 9.60 -5.48 5.18
CA LEU A 44 9.56 -6.80 4.55
C LEU A 44 8.11 -7.22 4.50
N ILE A 45 7.62 -7.50 3.32
CA ILE A 45 6.21 -7.78 3.12
C ILE A 45 5.96 -9.28 3.24
N ASN A 46 5.18 -9.64 4.23
CA ASN A 46 4.77 -11.01 4.47
C ASN A 46 3.52 -11.29 3.65
N TYR A 47 3.55 -12.34 2.86
CA TYR A 47 2.40 -12.67 2.02
C TYR A 47 1.17 -13.04 2.85
N GLY A 48 1.38 -13.59 4.05
CA GLY A 48 0.28 -13.85 4.96
C GLY A 48 -0.46 -12.59 5.39
N THR A 49 0.18 -11.44 5.29
CA THR A 49 -0.43 -10.16 5.57
C THR A 49 -0.92 -9.48 4.30
N LEU A 50 -0.15 -9.61 3.21
CA LEU A 50 -0.48 -8.95 1.96
C LEU A 50 -1.74 -9.50 1.31
N TYR A 51 -1.86 -10.83 1.19
CA TYR A 51 -2.98 -11.40 0.46
C TYR A 51 -4.34 -11.11 1.10
N PRO A 52 -4.50 -11.18 2.43
CA PRO A 52 -5.76 -10.73 3.03
C PRO A 52 -6.07 -9.27 2.74
N ALA A 53 -5.05 -8.42 2.69
CA ALA A 53 -5.27 -7.01 2.34
C ALA A 53 -5.75 -6.87 0.91
N LEU A 54 -5.17 -7.64 -0.02
CA LEU A 54 -5.61 -7.62 -1.41
C LEU A 54 -7.05 -8.11 -1.56
N VAL A 55 -7.40 -9.18 -0.84
CA VAL A 55 -8.76 -9.70 -0.86
C VAL A 55 -9.74 -8.64 -0.38
N LYS A 56 -9.40 -7.96 0.70
CA LYS A 56 -10.27 -6.94 1.25
C LYS A 56 -10.45 -5.77 0.29
N LEU A 57 -9.36 -5.32 -0.32
CA LEU A 57 -9.41 -4.21 -1.28
C LEU A 57 -10.23 -4.59 -2.51
N GLU A 58 -10.12 -5.84 -2.95
CA GLU A 58 -10.91 -6.32 -4.07
C GLU A 58 -12.41 -6.37 -3.70
N GLN A 59 -12.72 -6.84 -2.50
CA GLN A 59 -14.09 -6.88 -2.03
C GLN A 59 -14.70 -5.49 -1.91
N GLN A 60 -13.88 -4.51 -1.56
CA GLN A 60 -14.32 -3.12 -1.47
C GLN A 60 -14.45 -2.46 -2.83
N GLY A 61 -13.99 -3.12 -3.87
CA GLY A 61 -14.07 -2.56 -5.23
C GLY A 61 -12.97 -1.56 -5.56
N TYR A 62 -11.94 -1.47 -4.74
CA TYR A 62 -10.84 -0.52 -4.97
C TYR A 62 -9.78 -1.06 -5.88
N ILE A 63 -9.67 -2.37 -5.97
CA ILE A 63 -8.80 -3.01 -6.96
C ILE A 63 -9.61 -4.11 -7.65
N ALA A 64 -9.21 -4.44 -8.87
CA ALA A 64 -9.80 -5.52 -9.64
C ALA A 64 -8.70 -6.50 -9.96
N ALA A 65 -9.07 -7.77 -10.01
CA ALA A 65 -8.09 -8.82 -10.26
C ALA A 65 -8.47 -9.60 -11.52
N GLU A 66 -7.46 -10.07 -12.21
CA GLU A 66 -7.66 -10.92 -13.36
C GLU A 66 -6.49 -11.90 -13.47
N TRP A 67 -6.79 -13.07 -14.03
CA TRP A 67 -5.75 -14.07 -14.25
C TRP A 67 -5.14 -13.86 -15.62
N ASP A 68 -3.83 -13.98 -15.67
CA ASP A 68 -3.10 -13.84 -16.92
C ASP A 68 -1.83 -14.69 -16.83
N VAL A 69 -1.11 -14.79 -17.92
CA VAL A 69 0.12 -15.56 -17.99
C VAL A 69 1.28 -14.62 -17.78
N SER A 70 2.13 -14.96 -16.80
CA SER A 70 3.31 -14.17 -16.50
C SER A 70 4.43 -14.46 -17.52
N ASP A 71 5.53 -13.70 -17.41
CA ASP A 71 6.66 -13.83 -18.33
C ASP A 71 7.24 -15.24 -18.38
N ASN A 72 7.17 -15.96 -17.27
CA ASN A 72 7.67 -17.34 -17.24
C ASN A 72 6.59 -18.36 -17.55
N LYS A 73 5.53 -17.91 -18.23
CA LYS A 73 4.44 -18.75 -18.73
C LYS A 73 3.65 -19.43 -17.63
N ARG A 74 3.62 -18.84 -16.45
CA ARG A 74 2.80 -19.33 -15.36
C ARG A 74 1.59 -18.44 -15.19
N LYS A 75 0.47 -19.05 -14.84
CA LYS A 75 -0.75 -18.33 -14.55
C LYS A 75 -0.54 -17.54 -13.27
N ALA A 76 -0.86 -16.26 -13.32
CA ALA A 76 -0.72 -15.38 -12.17
C ALA A 76 -1.93 -14.46 -12.09
N LYS A 77 -2.27 -14.08 -10.86
CA LYS A 77 -3.36 -13.16 -10.62
C LYS A 77 -2.79 -11.75 -10.56
N TYR A 78 -3.29 -10.91 -11.47
CA TYR A 78 -2.87 -9.52 -11.58
C TYR A 78 -3.92 -8.61 -11.00
N TYR A 79 -3.47 -7.53 -10.39
CA TYR A 79 -4.34 -6.56 -9.76
C TYR A 79 -4.15 -5.21 -10.40
N ARG A 80 -5.22 -4.45 -10.53
CA ARG A 80 -5.17 -3.09 -11.05
C ARG A 80 -6.05 -2.19 -10.19
N LEU A 81 -5.70 -0.92 -10.18
CA LEU A 81 -6.47 0.07 -9.43
C LEU A 81 -7.74 0.40 -10.21
N THR A 82 -8.87 0.44 -9.53
CA THR A 82 -10.13 0.83 -10.13
C THR A 82 -10.32 2.34 -9.98
N ARG A 83 -11.36 2.85 -10.64
CA ARG A 83 -11.73 4.25 -10.48
C ARG A 83 -12.06 4.57 -9.03
N ALA A 84 -12.84 3.69 -8.38
CA ALA A 84 -13.16 3.86 -6.97
C ALA A 84 -11.90 3.81 -6.11
N GLY A 85 -10.95 2.97 -6.48
CA GLY A 85 -9.67 2.88 -5.79
C GLY A 85 -8.86 4.16 -5.88
N ARG A 86 -8.89 4.83 -7.03
CA ARG A 86 -8.19 6.10 -7.19
C ARG A 86 -8.77 7.17 -6.27
N LYS A 87 -10.09 7.21 -6.16
CA LYS A 87 -10.76 8.15 -5.26
C LYS A 87 -10.41 7.87 -3.81
N GLN A 88 -10.43 6.59 -3.45
CA GLN A 88 -10.11 6.19 -2.09
C GLN A 88 -8.65 6.52 -1.75
N LEU A 89 -7.75 6.26 -2.70
CA LEU A 89 -6.34 6.59 -2.51
C LEU A 89 -6.15 8.08 -2.25
N ALA A 90 -6.80 8.92 -3.05
CA ALA A 90 -6.66 10.37 -2.89
C ALA A 90 -7.16 10.81 -1.51
N LYS A 91 -8.28 10.25 -1.07
CA LYS A 91 -8.84 10.58 0.24
C LYS A 91 -7.91 10.14 1.37
N GLU A 92 -7.44 8.90 1.31
CA GLU A 92 -6.59 8.37 2.37
C GLU A 92 -5.24 9.09 2.41
N ALA A 93 -4.71 9.44 1.24
CA ALA A 93 -3.44 10.17 1.20
C ALA A 93 -3.58 11.55 1.87
N ARG A 94 -4.68 12.25 1.61
CA ARG A 94 -4.92 13.53 2.25
C ARG A 94 -5.09 13.38 3.75
N ASP A 95 -5.86 12.39 4.18
CA ASP A 95 -6.09 12.15 5.59
C ASP A 95 -4.77 11.84 6.31
N TRP A 96 -3.94 11.02 5.68
CA TRP A 96 -2.66 10.65 6.25
C TRP A 96 -1.70 11.83 6.34
N GLN A 97 -1.67 12.65 5.29
CA GLN A 97 -0.82 13.84 5.29
C GLN A 97 -1.23 14.82 6.37
N GLN A 98 -2.54 14.99 6.55
CA GLN A 98 -3.05 15.86 7.59
C GLN A 98 -2.70 15.33 8.98
N ALA A 99 -2.87 14.03 9.18
CA ALA A 99 -2.53 13.41 10.45
C ALA A 99 -1.04 13.57 10.77
N ASN A 100 -0.20 13.38 9.77
CA ASN A 100 1.23 13.56 9.92
C ASN A 100 1.59 15.00 10.30
N ALA A 101 0.94 15.97 9.67
CA ALA A 101 1.21 17.37 9.95
C ALA A 101 0.83 17.72 11.39
N ILE A 102 -0.30 17.22 11.85
CA ILE A 102 -0.74 17.45 13.22
C ILE A 102 0.23 16.78 14.20
N LEU A 103 0.57 15.53 13.94
CA LEU A 103 1.45 14.77 14.82
C LEU A 103 2.84 15.41 14.91
N ALA A 104 3.33 15.95 13.79
CA ALA A 104 4.63 16.60 13.77
C ALA A 104 4.68 17.78 14.73
N ARG A 105 3.57 18.48 14.93
CA ARG A 105 3.53 19.58 15.89
C ARG A 105 3.78 19.10 17.31
N PHE A 106 3.33 17.92 17.62
CA PHE A 106 3.56 17.34 18.95
C PHE A 106 4.98 16.86 19.12
N LEU A 107 5.57 16.34 18.06
CA LEU A 107 6.87 15.69 18.13
C LEU A 107 8.04 16.66 17.92
N SER A 108 7.75 17.90 17.56
CA SER A 108 8.76 18.94 17.36
C SER A 108 8.48 20.13 18.25
N PRO A 109 8.48 19.92 19.57
CA PRO A 109 8.06 20.99 20.50
C PRO A 109 8.95 22.20 20.48
N GLY A 110 10.22 22.05 20.12
CA GLY A 110 11.15 23.18 20.12
C GLY A 110 10.74 24.31 19.21
N GLU A 111 10.07 24.00 18.11
CA GLU A 111 9.67 25.01 17.13
C GLU A 111 8.52 25.87 17.60
N GLU A 112 7.73 25.34 18.50
CA GLU A 112 6.54 26.02 18.95
C GLU A 112 6.83 27.15 19.89
N HIS A 113 8.02 27.17 20.41
CA HIS A 113 8.41 28.14 21.41
C HIS A 113 8.99 29.40 20.82
N SER A 114 9.12 29.41 19.54
CA SER A 114 9.66 30.58 18.86
C SER A 114 8.64 31.64 18.68
#